data_e9c6ffff524cb6837bf0fc371b71b61c
#
_entry.id   e9c6ffff524cb6837bf0fc371b71b61c
#
_cell.length_a   1.000
_cell.length_b   1.000
_cell.length_c   1.000
_cell.angle_alpha   90.00
_cell.angle_beta   90.00
_cell.angle_gamma   90.00
#
_symmetry.space_group_name_H-M   'P 1'
#
loop_
_entity.id
_entity.type
_entity.pdbx_description
1 polymer ?
#
loop_
_entity_poly.entity_id
_entity_poly.type
_entity_poly.pdbx_seq_one_letter_code
_entity_poly.pdbx_strand_id
1 'polypeptide(L)'
;MPPRTPSEEQWLRVSDYLSGNRYSLAVEAADAYPGDARLAGTPLLSAPAWRLPAPIPLDRITLEFRPRTPPPLLPDLASVAPFALPTRLDGSRYRRYCDVIESLSAPAVFENRPIYRLVSADLTGDEPRLGFARGRFFEGINVGGPAAFEYAAAALGVTDGHAYREAFGDPTNLNVRSSAMATCALTLRYDRATGTATFPMHYRDPALVGHAGGLYQVIPVGIFQPSGEAAWNEENDFDLWRGLLREYAEELLGASEEYGSEDAPIDYAAWPLAKAMTDALATGQIRSYCVGLGTDPLTFAMDLLAVVVIDAPLYDELFGALVEDNDSQFIA
;
A
#
# COMPACT_ATOMS: atom_id res chain seq x y z
N MET A 1 -12.02 19.29 -23.59
CA MET A 1 -11.78 17.87 -23.27
C MET A 1 -11.91 17.06 -24.57
N PRO A 2 -11.13 16.01 -24.80
CA PRO A 2 -11.34 15.13 -25.93
C PRO A 2 -12.74 14.51 -25.87
N PRO A 3 -13.35 14.17 -27.03
CA PRO A 3 -14.64 13.50 -27.05
C PRO A 3 -14.54 12.13 -26.35
N ARG A 4 -15.60 11.76 -25.64
CA ARG A 4 -15.71 10.48 -24.90
C ARG A 4 -16.92 9.70 -25.34
N THR A 5 -16.85 8.38 -25.19
CA THR A 5 -18.02 7.53 -25.39
C THR A 5 -18.95 7.57 -24.17
N PRO A 6 -20.25 7.23 -24.31
CA PRO A 6 -21.15 7.06 -23.16
C PRO A 6 -20.63 6.05 -22.13
N SER A 7 -19.90 5.03 -22.58
CA SER A 7 -19.27 4.01 -21.72
C SER A 7 -18.12 4.57 -20.90
N GLU A 8 -17.27 5.44 -21.48
CA GLU A 8 -16.21 6.14 -20.77
C GLU A 8 -16.76 7.17 -19.76
N GLU A 9 -17.84 7.87 -20.13
CA GLU A 9 -18.52 8.80 -19.21
C GLU A 9 -19.17 8.06 -18.04
N GLN A 10 -19.77 6.88 -18.28
CA GLN A 10 -20.30 6.03 -17.20
C GLN A 10 -19.17 5.57 -16.28
N TRP A 11 -18.05 5.14 -16.84
CA TRP A 11 -16.89 4.71 -16.07
C TRP A 11 -16.38 5.84 -15.15
N LEU A 12 -16.24 7.05 -15.67
CA LEU A 12 -15.83 8.21 -14.88
C LEU A 12 -16.82 8.52 -13.74
N ARG A 13 -18.13 8.46 -13.98
CA ARG A 13 -19.10 8.65 -12.89
C ARG A 13 -18.96 7.62 -11.77
N VAL A 14 -18.69 6.35 -12.12
CA VAL A 14 -18.46 5.30 -11.12
C VAL A 14 -17.15 5.55 -10.38
N SER A 15 -16.10 5.95 -11.08
CA SER A 15 -14.79 6.30 -10.49
C SER A 15 -14.89 7.49 -9.52
N ASP A 16 -15.62 8.54 -9.90
CA ASP A 16 -15.87 9.71 -9.04
C ASP A 16 -16.68 9.31 -7.80
N TYR A 17 -17.69 8.47 -7.96
CA TYR A 17 -18.48 7.94 -6.84
C TYR A 17 -17.61 7.10 -5.89
N LEU A 18 -16.77 6.21 -6.44
CA LEU A 18 -15.82 5.41 -5.67
C LEU A 18 -14.90 6.30 -4.83
N SER A 19 -14.34 7.35 -5.44
CA SER A 19 -13.42 8.27 -4.77
C SER A 19 -14.11 9.02 -3.62
N GLY A 20 -15.35 9.48 -3.83
CA GLY A 20 -16.11 10.23 -2.82
C GLY A 20 -16.72 9.37 -1.70
N ASN A 21 -16.82 8.05 -1.89
CA ASN A 21 -17.50 7.15 -0.94
C ASN A 21 -16.61 5.98 -0.47
N ARG A 22 -15.27 6.13 -0.63
CA ARG A 22 -14.33 5.04 -0.38
C ARG A 22 -14.47 4.40 1.00
N TYR A 23 -14.60 5.20 2.06
CA TYR A 23 -14.72 4.69 3.42
C TYR A 23 -16.00 3.87 3.62
N SER A 24 -17.17 4.39 3.23
CA SER A 24 -18.43 3.67 3.36
C SER A 24 -18.44 2.38 2.55
N LEU A 25 -17.91 2.41 1.33
CA LEU A 25 -17.78 1.23 0.49
C LEU A 25 -16.80 0.20 1.08
N ALA A 26 -15.73 0.63 1.75
CA ALA A 26 -14.81 -0.29 2.44
C ALA A 26 -15.47 -0.97 3.64
N VAL A 27 -16.29 -0.24 4.41
CA VAL A 27 -17.06 -0.81 5.51
C VAL A 27 -18.09 -1.82 5.00
N GLU A 28 -18.85 -1.47 3.95
CA GLU A 28 -19.80 -2.38 3.30
C GLU A 28 -19.09 -3.62 2.75
N ALA A 29 -17.94 -3.44 2.09
CA ALA A 29 -17.14 -4.54 1.56
C ALA A 29 -16.65 -5.48 2.68
N ALA A 30 -16.34 -4.96 3.87
CA ALA A 30 -15.96 -5.77 5.02
C ALA A 30 -17.13 -6.64 5.52
N ASP A 31 -18.37 -6.15 5.43
CA ASP A 31 -19.55 -6.88 5.88
C ASP A 31 -19.89 -8.09 4.99
N ALA A 32 -19.35 -8.14 3.78
CA ALA A 32 -19.46 -9.32 2.91
C ALA A 32 -18.62 -10.52 3.36
N TYR A 33 -17.68 -10.31 4.33
CA TYR A 33 -16.81 -11.36 4.84
C TYR A 33 -17.22 -11.77 6.27
N PRO A 34 -16.95 -13.04 6.68
CA PRO A 34 -17.20 -13.49 8.05
C PRO A 34 -16.54 -12.60 9.09
N GLY A 35 -17.20 -12.41 10.23
CA GLY A 35 -16.72 -11.54 11.30
C GLY A 35 -15.36 -11.95 11.87
N ASP A 36 -15.04 -13.25 11.84
CA ASP A 36 -13.74 -13.80 12.25
C ASP A 36 -12.63 -13.60 11.21
N ALA A 37 -12.96 -13.24 9.97
CA ALA A 37 -11.97 -12.82 8.98
C ALA A 37 -11.47 -11.39 9.21
N ARG A 38 -12.19 -10.57 10.01
CA ARG A 38 -11.86 -9.16 10.28
C ARG A 38 -10.97 -9.01 11.52
N LEU A 39 -10.08 -8.03 11.50
CA LEU A 39 -9.41 -7.58 12.72
C LEU A 39 -10.42 -6.83 13.59
N ALA A 40 -10.49 -7.18 14.87
CA ALA A 40 -11.47 -6.61 15.80
C ALA A 40 -11.48 -5.08 15.77
N GLY A 41 -12.66 -4.50 15.54
CA GLY A 41 -12.87 -3.05 15.53
C GLY A 41 -12.41 -2.33 14.26
N THR A 42 -11.93 -3.05 13.25
CA THR A 42 -11.50 -2.48 11.95
C THR A 42 -12.18 -3.17 10.78
N PRO A 43 -12.28 -2.53 9.60
CA PRO A 43 -12.74 -3.18 8.38
C PRO A 43 -11.68 -4.12 7.76
N LEU A 44 -10.43 -4.10 8.21
CA LEU A 44 -9.35 -4.89 7.63
C LEU A 44 -9.60 -6.40 7.77
N LEU A 45 -9.39 -7.13 6.69
CA LEU A 45 -9.37 -8.59 6.69
C LEU A 45 -7.98 -9.09 7.00
N SER A 46 -7.90 -10.21 7.74
CA SER A 46 -6.62 -10.79 8.12
C SER A 46 -6.76 -12.29 8.29
N ALA A 47 -5.85 -13.06 7.66
CA ALA A 47 -5.78 -14.49 7.89
C ALA A 47 -5.31 -14.81 9.33
N PRO A 48 -5.68 -15.96 9.92
CA PRO A 48 -5.22 -16.32 11.25
C PRO A 48 -3.68 -16.28 11.43
N ALA A 49 -2.93 -16.73 10.41
CA ALA A 49 -1.47 -16.72 10.43
C ALA A 49 -0.83 -15.29 10.34
N TRP A 50 -1.65 -14.25 10.14
CA TRP A 50 -1.19 -12.86 10.03
C TRP A 50 -1.43 -12.05 11.31
N ARG A 51 -2.17 -12.62 12.28
CA ARG A 51 -2.62 -11.94 13.50
C ARG A 51 -1.68 -12.22 14.63
N LEU A 52 -0.89 -11.24 14.98
CA LEU A 52 0.03 -11.35 16.10
C LEU A 52 -0.70 -11.18 17.43
N PRO A 53 -0.46 -12.04 18.43
CA PRO A 53 -1.01 -11.87 19.79
C PRO A 53 -0.36 -10.70 20.53
N ALA A 54 0.85 -10.29 20.12
CA ALA A 54 1.60 -9.16 20.63
C ALA A 54 2.55 -8.64 19.53
N PRO A 55 2.93 -7.37 19.56
CA PRO A 55 3.92 -6.83 18.62
C PRO A 55 5.23 -7.61 18.67
N ILE A 56 5.83 -7.87 17.52
CA ILE A 56 7.17 -8.47 17.41
C ILE A 56 8.15 -7.47 16.79
N PRO A 57 9.44 -7.46 17.20
CA PRO A 57 10.44 -6.65 16.53
C PRO A 57 10.45 -6.92 15.01
N LEU A 58 10.55 -5.85 14.22
CA LEU A 58 10.45 -5.94 12.76
C LEU A 58 11.58 -6.80 12.15
N ASP A 59 12.77 -6.75 12.75
CA ASP A 59 13.96 -7.55 12.39
C ASP A 59 13.83 -9.05 12.71
N ARG A 60 12.82 -9.45 13.48
CA ARG A 60 12.51 -10.88 13.72
C ARG A 60 11.84 -11.54 12.52
N ILE A 61 11.31 -10.77 11.58
CA ILE A 61 10.62 -11.29 10.40
C ILE A 61 11.66 -11.70 9.36
N THR A 62 11.70 -12.98 9.04
CA THR A 62 12.52 -13.50 7.95
C THR A 62 11.87 -13.21 6.61
N LEU A 63 12.57 -12.54 5.72
CA LEU A 63 12.15 -12.31 4.34
C LEU A 63 12.72 -13.40 3.44
N GLU A 64 11.85 -14.06 2.66
CA GLU A 64 12.22 -15.09 1.69
C GLU A 64 11.95 -14.58 0.27
N PHE A 65 12.97 -14.49 -0.57
CA PHE A 65 12.80 -14.09 -1.96
C PHE A 65 12.74 -15.30 -2.90
N ARG A 66 11.63 -15.45 -3.63
CA ARG A 66 11.33 -16.55 -4.54
C ARG A 66 11.10 -16.02 -5.96
N PRO A 67 12.14 -15.53 -6.66
CA PRO A 67 12.02 -14.73 -7.88
C PRO A 67 11.37 -15.49 -9.05
N ARG A 68 11.33 -16.83 -9.00
CA ARG A 68 10.77 -17.68 -10.06
C ARG A 68 9.31 -18.08 -9.84
N THR A 69 8.66 -17.62 -8.74
CA THR A 69 7.25 -17.90 -8.51
C THR A 69 6.40 -17.12 -9.53
N PRO A 70 5.65 -17.80 -10.42
CA PRO A 70 4.85 -17.13 -11.42
C PRO A 70 3.74 -16.29 -10.78
N PRO A 71 3.25 -15.24 -11.46
CA PRO A 71 2.06 -14.55 -11.01
C PRO A 71 0.85 -15.50 -11.10
N PRO A 72 -0.17 -15.31 -10.24
CA PRO A 72 -1.39 -16.09 -10.30
C PRO A 72 -2.18 -15.78 -11.57
N LEU A 73 -2.97 -16.76 -12.01
CA LEU A 73 -3.94 -16.54 -13.07
C LEU A 73 -5.10 -15.71 -12.52
N LEU A 74 -5.35 -14.57 -13.14
CA LEU A 74 -6.45 -13.69 -12.76
C LEU A 74 -7.74 -14.07 -13.51
N PRO A 75 -8.93 -13.80 -12.93
CA PRO A 75 -10.20 -13.87 -13.65
C PRO A 75 -10.15 -12.96 -14.90
N ASP A 76 -10.74 -13.41 -15.98
CA ASP A 76 -10.89 -12.58 -17.19
C ASP A 76 -11.85 -11.43 -16.93
N LEU A 77 -11.31 -10.25 -16.71
CA LEU A 77 -12.08 -9.05 -16.39
C LEU A 77 -13.11 -8.72 -17.49
N ALA A 78 -12.79 -8.96 -18.76
CA ALA A 78 -13.69 -8.71 -19.87
C ALA A 78 -14.93 -9.61 -19.83
N SER A 79 -14.81 -10.81 -19.27
CA SER A 79 -15.93 -11.75 -19.13
C SER A 79 -16.74 -11.52 -17.86
N VAL A 80 -16.06 -11.29 -16.70
CA VAL A 80 -16.76 -11.24 -15.41
C VAL A 80 -17.22 -9.84 -15.00
N ALA A 81 -16.53 -8.79 -15.44
CA ALA A 81 -16.87 -7.39 -15.14
C ALA A 81 -16.64 -6.46 -16.36
N PRO A 82 -17.32 -6.69 -17.49
CA PRO A 82 -17.10 -5.95 -18.74
C PRO A 82 -17.35 -4.44 -18.61
N PHE A 83 -18.13 -4.00 -17.65
CA PHE A 83 -18.41 -2.58 -17.35
C PHE A 83 -17.19 -1.84 -16.79
N ALA A 84 -16.21 -2.56 -16.25
CA ALA A 84 -14.93 -1.98 -15.78
C ALA A 84 -13.97 -1.64 -16.94
N LEU A 85 -14.24 -2.16 -18.15
CA LEU A 85 -13.47 -1.93 -19.37
C LEU A 85 -14.33 -1.23 -20.41
N PRO A 86 -14.42 0.12 -20.41
CA PRO A 86 -15.28 0.85 -21.33
C PRO A 86 -14.87 0.67 -22.79
N THR A 87 -15.76 1.05 -23.72
CA THR A 87 -15.53 1.03 -25.16
C THR A 87 -14.98 2.39 -25.59
N ARG A 88 -13.92 2.41 -26.37
CA ARG A 88 -13.28 3.59 -26.96
C ARG A 88 -14.08 4.13 -28.15
N LEU A 89 -13.72 5.34 -28.61
CA LEU A 89 -14.35 5.96 -29.79
C LEU A 89 -14.22 5.14 -31.09
N ASP A 90 -13.14 4.36 -31.22
CA ASP A 90 -12.93 3.48 -32.37
C ASP A 90 -13.71 2.14 -32.31
N GLY A 91 -14.52 1.97 -31.26
CA GLY A 91 -15.29 0.75 -31.01
C GLY A 91 -14.52 -0.37 -30.32
N SER A 92 -13.22 -0.23 -30.09
CA SER A 92 -12.43 -1.19 -29.31
C SER A 92 -12.70 -1.07 -27.83
N ARG A 93 -12.43 -2.13 -27.05
CA ARG A 93 -12.43 -2.08 -25.58
C ARG A 93 -11.02 -1.95 -25.03
N TYR A 94 -10.91 -1.32 -23.88
CA TYR A 94 -9.69 -1.42 -23.07
C TYR A 94 -9.46 -2.88 -22.69
N ARG A 95 -8.20 -3.26 -22.52
CA ARG A 95 -7.82 -4.66 -22.21
C ARG A 95 -7.54 -4.86 -20.72
N ARG A 96 -6.98 -3.86 -20.06
CA ARG A 96 -6.61 -3.89 -18.65
C ARG A 96 -7.18 -2.67 -17.94
N TYR A 97 -7.45 -2.80 -16.68
CA TYR A 97 -7.99 -1.69 -15.89
C TYR A 97 -6.98 -0.53 -15.75
N CYS A 98 -5.67 -0.82 -15.63
CA CYS A 98 -4.65 0.23 -15.64
C CYS A 98 -4.65 1.05 -16.93
N ASP A 99 -4.95 0.44 -18.11
CA ASP A 99 -5.03 1.18 -19.38
C ASP A 99 -6.21 2.19 -19.37
N VAL A 100 -7.30 1.85 -18.66
CA VAL A 100 -8.46 2.75 -18.48
C VAL A 100 -8.07 3.93 -17.62
N ILE A 101 -7.43 3.68 -16.47
CA ILE A 101 -6.94 4.73 -15.56
C ILE A 101 -5.99 5.67 -16.32
N GLU A 102 -4.98 5.12 -16.99
CA GLU A 102 -3.99 5.88 -17.76
C GLU A 102 -4.64 6.81 -18.78
N SER A 103 -5.71 6.33 -19.44
CA SER A 103 -6.39 7.10 -20.48
C SER A 103 -7.40 8.13 -19.97
N LEU A 104 -8.14 7.82 -18.89
CA LEU A 104 -9.31 8.60 -18.47
C LEU A 104 -9.08 9.43 -17.20
N SER A 105 -8.23 8.99 -16.28
CA SER A 105 -8.03 9.64 -14.98
C SER A 105 -6.67 9.32 -14.36
N ALA A 106 -5.60 9.40 -15.18
CA ALA A 106 -4.26 9.13 -14.69
C ALA A 106 -3.89 10.09 -13.56
N PRO A 107 -3.38 9.58 -12.42
CA PRO A 107 -2.74 10.43 -11.42
C PRO A 107 -1.43 11.03 -11.96
N ALA A 108 -0.87 12.02 -11.27
CA ALA A 108 0.34 12.71 -11.69
C ALA A 108 1.54 11.76 -11.89
N VAL A 109 1.64 10.74 -11.05
CA VAL A 109 2.61 9.63 -11.19
C VAL A 109 1.83 8.33 -11.36
N PHE A 110 1.97 7.69 -12.49
CA PHE A 110 1.32 6.41 -12.80
C PHE A 110 2.28 5.52 -13.59
N GLU A 111 3.14 4.83 -12.89
CA GLU A 111 4.23 4.03 -13.43
C GLU A 111 4.12 2.56 -13.01
N ASN A 112 4.48 1.66 -13.90
CA ASN A 112 4.48 0.23 -13.61
C ASN A 112 5.83 -0.23 -13.02
N ARG A 113 6.14 0.26 -11.83
CA ARG A 113 7.41 -0.02 -11.14
C ARG A 113 7.52 -1.49 -10.71
N PRO A 114 8.75 -2.03 -10.56
CA PRO A 114 8.97 -3.33 -9.93
C PRO A 114 8.52 -3.29 -8.46
N ILE A 115 7.97 -4.40 -7.98
CA ILE A 115 7.58 -4.57 -6.58
C ILE A 115 8.04 -5.94 -6.06
N TYR A 116 8.17 -6.07 -4.75
CA TYR A 116 8.22 -7.37 -4.09
C TYR A 116 6.78 -7.84 -3.86
N ARG A 117 6.31 -8.74 -4.73
CA ARG A 117 4.96 -9.31 -4.66
C ARG A 117 4.88 -10.33 -3.52
N LEU A 118 4.04 -10.08 -2.52
CA LEU A 118 3.82 -11.00 -1.42
C LEU A 118 3.15 -12.29 -1.91
N VAL A 119 3.74 -13.45 -1.59
CA VAL A 119 3.26 -14.78 -2.02
C VAL A 119 2.98 -15.74 -0.85
N SER A 120 3.53 -15.47 0.32
CA SER A 120 3.23 -16.20 1.54
C SER A 120 3.49 -15.32 2.76
N ALA A 121 2.71 -15.53 3.83
CA ALA A 121 2.92 -14.86 5.10
C ALA A 121 2.49 -15.80 6.25
N ASP A 122 3.39 -15.97 7.23
CA ASP A 122 3.12 -16.59 8.52
C ASP A 122 3.88 -15.78 9.58
N LEU A 123 3.14 -15.02 10.36
CA LEU A 123 3.67 -14.18 11.43
C LEU A 123 3.53 -14.81 12.81
N THR A 124 2.78 -15.91 12.93
CA THR A 124 2.42 -16.52 14.22
C THR A 124 3.31 -17.70 14.61
N GLY A 125 4.13 -18.20 13.69
CA GLY A 125 5.10 -19.27 13.97
C GLY A 125 6.27 -18.81 14.85
N ASP A 126 7.06 -19.76 15.34
CA ASP A 126 8.28 -19.46 16.11
C ASP A 126 9.29 -18.61 15.32
N GLU A 127 9.27 -18.74 14.01
CA GLU A 127 10.07 -17.97 13.06
C GLU A 127 9.11 -17.25 12.10
N PRO A 128 8.70 -16.01 12.42
CA PRO A 128 7.84 -15.22 11.54
C PRO A 128 8.45 -15.03 10.15
N ARG A 129 7.66 -15.26 9.08
CA ARG A 129 8.17 -15.25 7.70
C ARG A 129 7.22 -14.55 6.75
N LEU A 130 7.81 -13.79 5.82
CA LEU A 130 7.13 -13.24 4.65
C LEU A 130 7.87 -13.69 3.39
N GLY A 131 7.15 -14.34 2.46
CA GLY A 131 7.70 -14.79 1.20
C GLY A 131 7.29 -13.87 0.05
N PHE A 132 8.27 -13.47 -0.77
CA PHE A 132 8.08 -12.55 -1.87
C PHE A 132 8.55 -13.13 -3.19
N ALA A 133 7.97 -12.65 -4.27
CA ALA A 133 8.37 -12.92 -5.64
C ALA A 133 8.46 -11.60 -6.41
N ARG A 134 8.99 -11.66 -7.63
CA ARG A 134 8.93 -10.52 -8.55
C ARG A 134 7.49 -10.19 -8.92
N GLY A 135 7.18 -8.92 -9.00
CA GLY A 135 5.91 -8.42 -9.49
C GLY A 135 6.05 -7.02 -10.07
N ARG A 136 4.93 -6.50 -10.56
CA ARG A 136 4.81 -5.14 -11.08
C ARG A 136 3.61 -4.46 -10.43
N PHE A 137 3.72 -3.15 -10.21
CA PHE A 137 2.68 -2.36 -9.56
C PHE A 137 1.32 -2.49 -10.25
N PHE A 138 1.28 -2.47 -11.58
CA PHE A 138 0.02 -2.58 -12.32
C PHE A 138 -0.64 -3.97 -12.21
N GLU A 139 0.07 -5.00 -11.78
CA GLU A 139 -0.58 -6.28 -11.46
C GLU A 139 -1.56 -6.13 -10.30
N GLY A 140 -1.16 -5.40 -9.24
CA GLY A 140 -2.04 -5.06 -8.12
C GLY A 140 -3.20 -4.15 -8.52
N ILE A 141 -2.94 -3.13 -9.33
CA ILE A 141 -3.96 -2.21 -9.86
C ILE A 141 -5.01 -2.97 -10.68
N ASN A 142 -4.60 -3.93 -11.50
CA ASN A 142 -5.52 -4.75 -12.31
C ASN A 142 -6.34 -5.77 -11.48
N VAL A 143 -6.03 -5.92 -10.20
CA VAL A 143 -6.81 -6.72 -9.25
C VAL A 143 -7.70 -5.83 -8.39
N GLY A 144 -7.10 -4.93 -7.64
CA GLY A 144 -7.80 -4.11 -6.65
C GLY A 144 -8.69 -3.03 -7.25
N GLY A 145 -8.26 -2.44 -8.37
CA GLY A 145 -9.03 -1.41 -9.06
C GLY A 145 -10.40 -1.91 -9.52
N PRO A 146 -10.50 -2.98 -10.32
CA PRO A 146 -11.79 -3.55 -10.72
C PRO A 146 -12.63 -4.02 -9.53
N ALA A 147 -12.02 -4.59 -8.49
CA ALA A 147 -12.72 -5.04 -7.30
C ALA A 147 -13.42 -3.89 -6.55
N ALA A 148 -12.75 -2.76 -6.41
CA ALA A 148 -13.33 -1.56 -5.81
C ALA A 148 -14.35 -0.89 -6.73
N PHE A 149 -14.05 -0.83 -8.02
CA PHE A 149 -14.94 -0.26 -9.03
C PHE A 149 -16.27 -1.00 -9.11
N GLU A 150 -16.26 -2.33 -9.02
CA GLU A 150 -17.45 -3.16 -9.03
C GLU A 150 -18.40 -2.82 -7.87
N TYR A 151 -17.86 -2.55 -6.67
CA TYR A 151 -18.66 -2.10 -5.52
C TYR A 151 -19.38 -0.77 -5.80
N ALA A 152 -18.65 0.21 -6.32
CA ALA A 152 -19.20 1.49 -6.69
C ALA A 152 -20.21 1.38 -7.85
N ALA A 153 -19.92 0.51 -8.82
CA ALA A 153 -20.82 0.23 -9.93
C ALA A 153 -22.14 -0.40 -9.48
N ALA A 154 -22.09 -1.33 -8.52
CA ALA A 154 -23.28 -1.92 -7.91
C ALA A 154 -24.11 -0.89 -7.15
N ALA A 155 -23.47 -0.03 -6.35
CA ALA A 155 -24.14 1.05 -5.61
C ALA A 155 -24.86 2.05 -6.54
N LEU A 156 -24.36 2.23 -7.76
CA LEU A 156 -24.98 3.09 -8.79
C LEU A 156 -25.95 2.33 -9.74
N GLY A 157 -26.21 1.04 -9.51
CA GLY A 157 -27.08 0.23 -10.37
C GLY A 157 -26.51 -0.03 -11.77
N VAL A 158 -25.19 0.03 -11.95
CA VAL A 158 -24.51 -0.30 -13.21
C VAL A 158 -24.35 -1.81 -13.38
N THR A 159 -24.29 -2.53 -12.27
CA THR A 159 -24.25 -3.99 -12.18
C THR A 159 -25.11 -4.48 -11.01
N ASP A 160 -25.60 -5.72 -11.09
CA ASP A 160 -26.46 -6.31 -10.06
C ASP A 160 -25.71 -7.21 -9.06
N GLY A 161 -24.38 -7.23 -9.11
CA GLY A 161 -23.61 -8.14 -8.24
C GLY A 161 -22.12 -7.85 -8.23
N HIS A 162 -21.37 -8.78 -7.62
CA HIS A 162 -19.95 -8.68 -7.39
C HIS A 162 -19.18 -9.87 -7.99
N ALA A 163 -19.49 -10.20 -9.28
CA ALA A 163 -18.97 -11.38 -9.97
C ALA A 163 -17.43 -11.42 -10.05
N TYR A 164 -16.79 -10.26 -10.20
CA TYR A 164 -15.34 -10.18 -10.20
C TYR A 164 -14.75 -10.53 -8.83
N ARG A 165 -15.32 -9.99 -7.76
CA ARG A 165 -14.90 -10.29 -6.38
C ARG A 165 -15.18 -11.75 -6.03
N GLU A 166 -16.33 -12.28 -6.42
CA GLU A 166 -16.69 -13.68 -6.23
C GLU A 166 -15.70 -14.63 -6.91
N ALA A 167 -15.17 -14.25 -8.07
CA ALA A 167 -14.17 -15.03 -8.80
C ALA A 167 -12.83 -15.15 -8.07
N PHE A 168 -12.49 -14.21 -7.16
CA PHE A 168 -11.32 -14.31 -6.29
C PHE A 168 -11.60 -15.10 -5.00
N GLY A 169 -12.84 -15.05 -4.50
CA GLY A 169 -13.22 -15.66 -3.23
C GLY A 169 -12.58 -14.96 -2.03
N ASP A 170 -11.70 -15.66 -1.30
CA ASP A 170 -11.03 -15.10 -0.13
C ASP A 170 -9.86 -14.18 -0.52
N PRO A 171 -9.92 -12.86 -0.25
CA PRO A 171 -8.87 -11.92 -0.58
C PRO A 171 -7.59 -12.10 0.26
N THR A 172 -7.63 -12.89 1.34
CA THR A 172 -6.43 -13.24 2.10
C THR A 172 -5.66 -14.40 1.47
N ASN A 173 -6.21 -15.06 0.45
CA ASN A 173 -5.51 -16.10 -0.29
C ASN A 173 -4.54 -15.49 -1.32
N LEU A 174 -3.25 -15.46 -0.97
CA LEU A 174 -2.18 -14.89 -1.81
C LEU A 174 -1.91 -15.67 -3.11
N ASN A 175 -2.48 -16.87 -3.27
CA ASN A 175 -2.28 -17.69 -4.48
C ASN A 175 -3.22 -17.29 -5.63
N VAL A 176 -4.26 -16.53 -5.38
CA VAL A 176 -5.29 -16.19 -6.40
C VAL A 176 -5.13 -14.77 -6.96
N ARG A 177 -4.24 -13.96 -6.40
CA ARG A 177 -4.05 -12.58 -6.85
C ARG A 177 -2.61 -12.09 -6.70
N SER A 178 -2.21 -11.09 -7.47
CA SER A 178 -0.97 -10.35 -7.25
C SER A 178 -1.17 -9.36 -6.10
N SER A 179 -0.30 -9.43 -5.09
CA SER A 179 -0.40 -8.63 -3.86
C SER A 179 0.84 -7.74 -3.71
N ALA A 180 0.70 -6.47 -4.07
CA ALA A 180 1.63 -5.44 -3.63
C ALA A 180 1.41 -5.20 -2.14
N MET A 181 2.44 -5.33 -1.32
CA MET A 181 2.38 -5.05 0.12
C MET A 181 2.95 -3.67 0.39
N ALA A 182 2.19 -2.83 1.09
CA ALA A 182 2.71 -1.61 1.67
C ALA A 182 3.17 -1.86 3.11
N THR A 183 4.14 -1.11 3.58
CA THR A 183 4.47 -1.00 5.00
C THR A 183 3.83 0.28 5.53
N CYS A 184 2.87 0.12 6.44
CA CYS A 184 2.16 1.23 7.09
C CYS A 184 2.70 1.42 8.49
N ALA A 185 3.54 2.42 8.73
CA ALA A 185 4.19 2.63 10.01
C ALA A 185 3.56 3.78 10.81
N LEU A 186 3.02 3.46 11.98
CA LEU A 186 2.69 4.47 12.97
C LEU A 186 3.97 4.92 13.67
N THR A 187 4.41 6.14 13.41
CA THR A 187 5.59 6.72 14.04
C THR A 187 5.22 7.42 15.34
N LEU A 188 5.78 6.96 16.46
CA LEU A 188 5.57 7.52 17.78
C LEU A 188 6.82 8.31 18.22
N ARG A 189 6.66 9.61 18.46
CA ARG A 189 7.60 10.41 19.23
C ARG A 189 7.34 10.14 20.71
N TYR A 190 8.26 9.44 21.37
CA TYR A 190 8.09 9.00 22.75
C TYR A 190 9.00 9.75 23.72
N ASP A 191 8.43 10.46 24.69
CA ASP A 191 9.16 11.10 25.77
C ASP A 191 9.27 10.15 26.97
N ARG A 192 10.47 9.63 27.19
CA ARG A 192 10.75 8.71 28.31
C ARG A 192 10.60 9.37 29.69
N ALA A 193 10.80 10.68 29.78
CA ALA A 193 10.75 11.39 31.06
C ALA A 193 9.33 11.57 31.56
N THR A 194 8.40 11.81 30.65
CA THR A 194 6.98 12.00 30.95
C THR A 194 6.14 10.77 30.73
N GLY A 195 6.61 9.78 29.95
CA GLY A 195 5.87 8.61 29.53
C GLY A 195 4.81 8.92 28.48
N THR A 196 4.88 10.09 27.82
CA THR A 196 3.91 10.50 26.81
C THR A 196 4.38 10.18 25.41
N ALA A 197 3.43 9.91 24.52
CA ALA A 197 3.68 9.70 23.11
C ALA A 197 2.79 10.60 22.27
N THR A 198 3.36 11.17 21.21
CA THR A 198 2.64 11.88 20.14
C THR A 198 2.97 11.24 18.79
N PHE A 199 2.15 11.44 17.81
CA PHE A 199 2.37 10.88 16.46
C PHE A 199 1.89 11.83 15.37
N PRO A 200 2.61 11.94 14.26
CA PRO A 200 2.15 12.67 13.09
C PRO A 200 1.10 11.86 12.32
N MET A 201 0.15 12.57 11.73
CA MET A 201 -0.78 12.03 10.75
C MET A 201 -0.68 12.85 9.47
N HIS A 202 -0.63 12.20 8.35
CA HIS A 202 -0.61 12.85 7.05
C HIS A 202 -2.04 12.99 6.52
N TYR A 203 -2.48 14.22 6.24
CA TYR A 203 -3.71 14.46 5.49
C TYR A 203 -3.42 14.36 3.99
N ARG A 204 -4.06 13.43 3.32
CA ARG A 204 -3.95 13.26 1.87
C ARG A 204 -4.88 14.23 1.16
N ASP A 205 -4.33 15.32 0.64
CA ASP A 205 -5.11 16.30 -0.12
C ASP A 205 -5.70 15.63 -1.38
N PRO A 206 -7.05 15.59 -1.52
CA PRO A 206 -7.69 14.98 -2.69
C PRO A 206 -7.37 15.71 -4.01
N ALA A 207 -6.88 16.94 -3.96
CA ALA A 207 -6.43 17.67 -5.15
C ALA A 207 -5.07 17.18 -5.67
N LEU A 208 -4.25 16.55 -4.82
CA LEU A 208 -2.87 16.15 -5.13
C LEU A 208 -2.72 14.63 -5.34
N VAL A 209 -3.61 13.81 -4.75
CA VAL A 209 -3.46 12.35 -4.77
C VAL A 209 -4.58 11.65 -5.51
N GLY A 210 -4.24 10.73 -6.41
CA GLY A 210 -5.21 9.90 -7.14
C GLY A 210 -5.84 8.77 -6.32
N HIS A 211 -5.39 8.56 -5.07
CA HIS A 211 -5.85 7.45 -4.22
C HIS A 211 -5.98 7.88 -2.76
N ALA A 212 -7.11 7.52 -2.12
CA ALA A 212 -7.41 7.81 -0.71
C ALA A 212 -7.32 9.29 -0.32
N GLY A 213 -7.60 10.23 -1.24
CA GLY A 213 -7.72 11.65 -0.92
C GLY A 213 -8.80 11.94 0.12
N GLY A 214 -8.59 12.94 0.96
CA GLY A 214 -9.50 13.33 2.04
C GLY A 214 -9.39 12.49 3.30
N LEU A 215 -8.43 11.57 3.39
CA LEU A 215 -8.20 10.72 4.55
C LEU A 215 -6.91 11.11 5.27
N TYR A 216 -6.91 10.90 6.60
CA TYR A 216 -5.68 10.88 7.37
C TYR A 216 -5.06 9.49 7.34
N GLN A 217 -3.76 9.42 7.19
CA GLN A 217 -3.02 8.16 7.29
C GLN A 217 -1.84 8.30 8.26
N VAL A 218 -1.40 7.16 8.78
CA VAL A 218 -0.12 7.08 9.49
C VAL A 218 1.03 7.41 8.54
N ILE A 219 2.17 7.76 9.07
CA ILE A 219 3.36 8.12 8.28
C ILE A 219 4.58 7.45 8.90
N PRO A 220 5.47 6.83 8.07
CA PRO A 220 5.37 6.71 6.61
C PRO A 220 4.50 5.53 6.14
N VAL A 221 4.07 5.59 4.88
CA VAL A 221 3.35 4.50 4.19
C VAL A 221 3.86 4.37 2.77
N GLY A 222 4.50 3.27 2.44
CA GLY A 222 4.97 3.01 1.09
C GLY A 222 4.93 1.54 0.68
N ILE A 223 4.91 1.33 -0.63
CA ILE A 223 4.95 -0.03 -1.18
C ILE A 223 6.34 -0.63 -0.98
N PHE A 224 6.39 -1.86 -0.52
CA PHE A 224 7.65 -2.60 -0.43
C PHE A 224 8.15 -2.96 -1.83
N GLN A 225 9.13 -2.20 -2.30
CA GLN A 225 9.64 -2.24 -3.67
C GLN A 225 11.13 -1.89 -3.75
N PRO A 226 11.83 -2.31 -4.83
CA PRO A 226 13.15 -1.78 -5.14
C PRO A 226 13.10 -0.27 -5.43
N SER A 227 14.20 0.44 -5.17
CA SER A 227 14.32 1.89 -5.43
C SER A 227 14.39 2.25 -6.92
N GLY A 228 14.54 1.27 -7.81
CA GLY A 228 14.61 1.48 -9.26
C GLY A 228 14.62 0.18 -10.05
N GLU A 229 14.73 0.29 -11.38
CA GLU A 229 14.67 -0.85 -12.32
C GLU A 229 15.99 -1.64 -12.40
N ALA A 230 17.11 -1.05 -11.98
CA ALA A 230 18.41 -1.69 -12.06
C ALA A 230 18.48 -2.96 -11.21
N ALA A 231 19.03 -4.03 -11.77
CA ALA A 231 18.96 -5.38 -11.18
C ALA A 231 19.58 -5.50 -9.78
N TRP A 232 20.59 -4.67 -9.45
CA TRP A 232 21.20 -4.67 -8.11
C TRP A 232 20.26 -4.15 -7.01
N ASN A 233 19.26 -3.33 -7.35
CA ASN A 233 18.31 -2.82 -6.37
C ASN A 233 17.43 -3.93 -5.79
N GLU A 234 17.16 -5.00 -6.56
CA GLU A 234 16.34 -6.12 -6.10
C GLU A 234 16.92 -6.81 -4.84
N GLU A 235 18.25 -6.94 -4.74
CA GLU A 235 18.89 -7.50 -3.55
C GLU A 235 19.20 -6.44 -2.51
N ASN A 236 19.69 -5.27 -2.95
CA ASN A 236 20.08 -4.18 -2.07
C ASN A 236 18.92 -3.64 -1.23
N ASP A 237 17.72 -3.59 -1.80
CA ASP A 237 16.54 -2.96 -1.17
C ASP A 237 15.57 -3.98 -0.54
N PHE A 238 15.90 -5.27 -0.59
CA PHE A 238 15.06 -6.33 -0.03
C PHE A 238 15.19 -6.42 1.50
N ASP A 239 14.75 -5.37 2.16
CA ASP A 239 14.81 -5.19 3.61
C ASP A 239 13.72 -4.20 4.05
N LEU A 240 12.88 -4.59 5.01
CA LEU A 240 11.76 -3.77 5.47
C LEU A 240 12.21 -2.45 6.10
N TRP A 241 13.34 -2.46 6.83
CA TRP A 241 13.87 -1.26 7.46
C TRP A 241 14.41 -0.28 6.41
N ARG A 242 15.13 -0.77 5.39
CA ARG A 242 15.58 0.06 4.26
C ARG A 242 14.40 0.66 3.48
N GLY A 243 13.33 -0.11 3.29
CA GLY A 243 12.07 0.41 2.74
C GLY A 243 11.55 1.58 3.57
N LEU A 244 11.41 1.40 4.89
CA LEU A 244 10.95 2.47 5.80
C LEU A 244 11.87 3.70 5.78
N LEU A 245 13.20 3.51 5.71
CA LEU A 245 14.14 4.64 5.64
C LEU A 245 13.92 5.52 4.41
N ARG A 246 13.61 4.94 3.26
CA ARG A 246 13.26 5.70 2.05
C ARG A 246 11.97 6.47 2.24
N GLU A 247 10.92 5.81 2.72
CA GLU A 247 9.63 6.45 2.98
C GLU A 247 9.73 7.57 4.03
N TYR A 248 10.57 7.42 5.07
CA TYR A 248 10.87 8.51 6.01
C TYR A 248 11.50 9.73 5.33
N ALA A 249 12.42 9.50 4.40
CA ALA A 249 13.04 10.58 3.65
C ALA A 249 12.03 11.27 2.72
N GLU A 250 11.21 10.50 2.03
CA GLU A 250 10.23 11.02 1.07
C GLU A 250 9.10 11.77 1.78
N GLU A 251 8.43 11.11 2.72
CA GLU A 251 7.22 11.66 3.33
C GLU A 251 7.48 12.69 4.44
N LEU A 252 8.55 12.53 5.24
CA LEU A 252 8.86 13.48 6.31
C LEU A 252 9.90 14.52 5.94
N LEU A 253 10.83 14.23 5.02
CA LEU A 253 11.89 15.17 4.63
C LEU A 253 11.68 15.77 3.24
N GLY A 254 10.62 15.36 2.52
CA GLY A 254 10.35 15.82 1.17
C GLY A 254 11.46 15.46 0.19
N ALA A 255 12.23 14.41 0.46
CA ALA A 255 13.27 13.95 -0.44
C ALA A 255 12.65 13.41 -1.74
N SER A 256 13.36 13.61 -2.85
CA SER A 256 12.98 12.98 -4.11
C SER A 256 13.11 11.46 -4.04
N GLU A 257 12.20 10.74 -4.70
CA GLU A 257 12.31 9.29 -4.93
C GLU A 257 13.50 8.93 -5.87
N GLU A 258 14.18 9.93 -6.43
CA GLU A 258 15.36 9.76 -7.28
C GLU A 258 16.62 9.61 -6.44
N TYR A 259 16.95 8.40 -6.03
CA TYR A 259 18.15 8.08 -5.23
C TYR A 259 19.42 7.88 -6.07
N GLY A 260 19.36 8.07 -7.40
CA GLY A 260 20.46 7.70 -8.30
C GLY A 260 20.67 6.19 -8.39
N SER A 261 19.68 5.40 -8.00
CA SER A 261 19.77 3.94 -7.89
C SER A 261 19.81 3.23 -9.25
N GLU A 262 19.60 3.95 -10.35
CA GLU A 262 19.83 3.46 -11.71
C GLU A 262 21.32 3.43 -12.10
N ASP A 263 22.15 4.24 -11.44
CA ASP A 263 23.61 4.32 -11.71
C ASP A 263 24.42 3.46 -10.74
N ALA A 264 23.96 3.32 -9.48
CA ALA A 264 24.60 2.51 -8.44
C ALA A 264 23.60 2.17 -7.33
N PRO A 265 23.76 1.03 -6.60
CA PRO A 265 22.90 0.71 -5.48
C PRO A 265 23.02 1.78 -4.38
N ILE A 266 21.92 2.06 -3.67
CA ILE A 266 21.93 2.99 -2.53
C ILE A 266 22.90 2.48 -1.47
N ASP A 267 23.85 3.32 -1.06
CA ASP A 267 24.71 3.05 0.09
C ASP A 267 24.03 3.52 1.38
N TYR A 268 23.21 2.66 1.97
CA TYR A 268 22.51 2.94 3.22
C TYR A 268 23.45 3.19 4.42
N ALA A 269 24.69 2.70 4.37
CA ALA A 269 25.68 2.95 5.42
C ALA A 269 26.32 4.33 5.32
N ALA A 270 26.42 4.87 4.11
CA ALA A 270 26.94 6.21 3.86
C ALA A 270 25.85 7.29 3.86
N TRP A 271 24.57 6.90 3.62
CA TRP A 271 23.46 7.85 3.62
C TRP A 271 23.17 8.39 5.03
N PRO A 272 23.32 9.71 5.31
CA PRO A 272 23.30 10.25 6.67
C PRO A 272 22.06 9.90 7.47
N LEU A 273 20.84 10.05 6.89
CA LEU A 273 19.60 9.70 7.55
C LEU A 273 19.52 8.21 7.88
N ALA A 274 19.81 7.37 6.88
CA ALA A 274 19.74 5.91 7.05
C ALA A 274 20.72 5.43 8.11
N LYS A 275 21.95 5.98 8.10
CA LYS A 275 22.95 5.68 9.11
C LYS A 275 22.49 6.12 10.51
N ALA A 276 22.03 7.36 10.69
CA ALA A 276 21.61 7.88 11.98
C ALA A 276 20.44 7.05 12.56
N MET A 277 19.42 6.75 11.76
CA MET A 277 18.27 5.95 12.20
C MET A 277 18.65 4.49 12.49
N THR A 278 19.55 3.89 11.71
CA THR A 278 20.00 2.51 11.92
C THR A 278 20.89 2.40 13.18
N ASP A 279 21.78 3.35 13.42
CA ASP A 279 22.58 3.43 14.65
C ASP A 279 21.66 3.61 15.88
N ALA A 280 20.63 4.44 15.76
CA ALA A 280 19.62 4.64 16.81
C ALA A 280 18.77 3.40 17.07
N LEU A 281 18.45 2.62 16.03
CA LEU A 281 17.78 1.31 16.16
C LEU A 281 18.70 0.34 16.94
N ALA A 282 19.98 0.27 16.61
CA ALA A 282 20.95 -0.59 17.29
C ALA A 282 21.17 -0.22 18.76
N THR A 283 21.01 1.07 19.13
CA THR A 283 21.15 1.56 20.51
C THR A 283 19.83 1.59 21.29
N GLY A 284 18.71 1.25 20.66
CA GLY A 284 17.38 1.22 21.28
C GLY A 284 16.73 2.61 21.49
N GLN A 285 17.28 3.66 20.86
CA GLN A 285 16.65 4.98 20.76
C GLN A 285 15.50 4.96 19.73
N ILE A 286 15.59 4.08 18.74
CA ILE A 286 14.49 3.68 17.87
C ILE A 286 14.15 2.22 18.14
N ARG A 287 12.87 1.89 18.11
CA ARG A 287 12.34 0.53 18.22
C ARG A 287 11.27 0.34 17.16
N SER A 288 11.38 -0.69 16.34
CA SER A 288 10.43 -0.98 15.27
C SER A 288 9.74 -2.32 15.51
N TYR A 289 8.43 -2.36 15.33
CA TYR A 289 7.61 -3.52 15.60
C TYR A 289 6.63 -3.77 14.45
N CYS A 290 6.36 -5.04 14.17
CA CYS A 290 5.21 -5.47 13.39
C CYS A 290 4.06 -5.79 14.36
N VAL A 291 2.84 -5.35 14.03
CA VAL A 291 1.62 -5.64 14.79
C VAL A 291 0.65 -6.55 14.03
N GLY A 292 0.92 -6.84 12.77
CA GLY A 292 0.14 -7.75 11.94
C GLY A 292 0.17 -7.40 10.46
N LEU A 293 -0.59 -8.17 9.71
CA LEU A 293 -0.79 -7.97 8.27
C LEU A 293 -2.30 -7.94 7.98
N GLY A 294 -2.73 -6.97 7.19
CA GLY A 294 -4.13 -6.78 6.82
C GLY A 294 -4.36 -6.61 5.33
N THR A 295 -5.59 -6.82 4.92
CA THR A 295 -6.07 -6.58 3.55
C THR A 295 -7.26 -5.65 3.60
N ASP A 296 -7.22 -4.55 2.82
CA ASP A 296 -8.38 -3.70 2.60
C ASP A 296 -9.48 -4.51 1.88
N PRO A 297 -10.68 -4.64 2.46
CA PRO A 297 -11.75 -5.42 1.87
C PRO A 297 -12.25 -4.86 0.53
N LEU A 298 -12.09 -3.57 0.28
CA LEU A 298 -12.56 -2.91 -0.94
C LEU A 298 -11.59 -3.10 -2.10
N THR A 299 -10.32 -2.83 -1.90
CA THR A 299 -9.30 -2.78 -2.94
C THR A 299 -8.34 -3.96 -2.95
N PHE A 300 -8.44 -4.82 -1.94
CA PHE A 300 -7.49 -5.91 -1.69
C PHE A 300 -6.03 -5.45 -1.51
N ALA A 301 -5.81 -4.17 -1.24
CA ALA A 301 -4.49 -3.68 -0.86
C ALA A 301 -4.00 -4.37 0.40
N MET A 302 -2.69 -4.65 0.46
CA MET A 302 -2.06 -5.37 1.57
C MET A 302 -1.20 -4.41 2.37
N ASP A 303 -1.43 -4.39 3.69
CA ASP A 303 -0.70 -3.52 4.60
C ASP A 303 -0.01 -4.33 5.70
N LEU A 304 1.33 -4.28 5.73
CA LEU A 304 2.11 -4.68 6.91
C LEU A 304 2.01 -3.55 7.92
N LEU A 305 1.32 -3.81 9.02
CA LEU A 305 1.09 -2.83 10.07
C LEU A 305 2.31 -2.78 10.99
N ALA A 306 2.99 -1.65 11.02
CA ALA A 306 4.19 -1.42 11.81
C ALA A 306 4.02 -0.27 12.81
N VAL A 307 4.81 -0.29 13.87
CA VAL A 307 4.96 0.81 14.81
C VAL A 307 6.44 1.10 14.97
N VAL A 308 6.83 2.35 14.78
CA VAL A 308 8.19 2.82 15.00
C VAL A 308 8.18 3.83 16.15
N VAL A 309 8.81 3.49 17.25
CA VAL A 309 8.92 4.35 18.43
C VAL A 309 10.27 5.02 18.42
N ILE A 310 10.29 6.33 18.38
CA ILE A 310 11.50 7.16 18.36
C ILE A 310 11.55 7.99 19.64
N ASP A 311 12.66 7.95 20.36
CA ASP A 311 12.84 8.78 21.55
C ASP A 311 12.75 10.27 21.18
N ALA A 312 12.01 11.06 21.98
CA ALA A 312 11.65 12.43 21.65
C ALA A 312 12.83 13.33 21.25
N PRO A 313 13.99 13.33 21.95
CA PRO A 313 15.12 14.17 21.54
C PRO A 313 15.64 13.83 20.14
N LEU A 314 15.68 12.54 19.78
CA LEU A 314 16.13 12.09 18.47
C LEU A 314 15.08 12.42 17.38
N TYR A 315 13.80 12.24 17.69
CA TYR A 315 12.73 12.62 16.78
C TYR A 315 12.79 14.11 16.43
N ASP A 316 12.96 14.96 17.43
CA ASP A 316 13.06 16.41 17.26
C ASP A 316 14.31 16.84 16.48
N GLU A 317 15.43 16.12 16.65
CA GLU A 317 16.65 16.32 15.87
C GLU A 317 16.47 15.95 14.40
N LEU A 318 15.84 14.79 14.12
CA LEU A 318 15.68 14.28 12.75
C LEU A 318 14.56 14.97 11.97
N PHE A 319 13.46 15.31 12.65
CA PHE A 319 12.20 15.70 12.00
C PHE A 319 11.60 17.01 12.52
N GLY A 320 12.16 17.63 13.58
CA GLY A 320 11.56 18.78 14.23
C GLY A 320 11.50 20.07 13.40
N ALA A 321 12.37 20.20 12.39
CA ALA A 321 12.39 21.37 11.52
C ALA A 321 11.33 21.37 10.42
N LEU A 322 10.59 20.28 10.25
CA LEU A 322 9.74 20.01 9.07
C LEU A 322 8.26 20.23 9.32
N VAL A 323 7.85 20.36 10.58
CA VAL A 323 6.45 20.57 10.97
C VAL A 323 5.93 21.95 10.51
N GLU A 324 6.80 22.88 10.12
CA GLU A 324 6.43 24.25 9.76
C GLU A 324 6.28 24.50 8.25
N ASP A 325 6.81 23.63 7.37
CA ASP A 325 6.97 23.97 5.93
C ASP A 325 6.21 23.07 4.93
N ASN A 326 5.58 22.01 5.38
CA ASN A 326 4.76 21.18 4.51
C ASN A 326 3.27 21.43 4.74
N ASP A 327 2.51 21.63 3.66
CA ASP A 327 1.03 21.69 3.62
C ASP A 327 0.34 20.41 4.20
N SER A 328 1.09 19.54 4.83
CA SER A 328 0.64 18.39 5.59
C SER A 328 0.19 18.87 6.97
N GLN A 329 -1.12 18.92 7.20
CA GLN A 329 -1.65 19.18 8.54
C GLN A 329 -1.30 18.00 9.45
N PHE A 330 -0.29 18.19 10.31
CA PHE A 330 -0.01 17.25 11.39
C PHE A 330 -1.01 17.50 12.52
N ILE A 331 -1.73 16.47 12.95
CA ILE A 331 -2.50 16.46 14.19
C ILE A 331 -1.62 15.81 15.24
N ALA A 332 -1.23 16.58 16.25
CA ALA A 332 -0.51 16.10 17.43
C ALA A 332 -1.50 15.55 18.48
#